data_cdec31db7fd90036aa512fd5ec9151e7
#
_entry.id   cdec31db7fd90036aa512fd5ec9151e7
#
_cell.length_a   1.000
_cell.length_b   1.000
_cell.length_c   1.000
_cell.angle_alpha   90.00
_cell.angle_beta   90.00
_cell.angle_gamma   90.00
#
_symmetry.space_group_name_H-M   'P 1'
#
loop_
_entity.id
_entity.type
_entity.pdbx_description
1 polymer ?
#
loop_
_entity_poly.entity_id
_entity_poly.type
_entity_poly.pdbx_seq_one_letter_code
_entity_poly.pdbx_strand_id
1 'polypeptide(L)'
;PYRNFLLRRSRRFTEEMRRITTQYCSLRAYANLHSSLGPHRVRNSKGVDCWRWREYMPQAGAVWLTTDKLNFQRHASHRFRRREDGIFELILPPDALTHGDYVELRVQLPVAPDSSDPDKCRMSVPPLRRVPAFAQWVEQDKVVPTQWCARIWAPEKSYRFRHRRPRAPVFPRIYEAHVGMTQSSLAHHGESVGSYEEFSRSILPRIKADGYTAVQLMGILEHPLYRSFGYQVSSYFAPSSR
;
A
#
# COMPACT_ATOMS: atom_id res chain seq x y z
N PRO A 1 3.58 36.30 24.35
CA PRO A 1 4.59 35.23 24.51
C PRO A 1 4.65 34.28 23.31
N TYR A 2 3.54 34.06 22.55
CA TYR A 2 3.46 33.05 21.49
C TYR A 2 3.75 33.56 20.06
N ARG A 3 3.91 34.86 19.84
CA ARG A 3 4.06 35.48 18.51
C ARG A 3 5.17 34.83 17.68
N ASN A 4 6.36 34.69 18.25
CA ASN A 4 7.52 34.13 17.53
C ASN A 4 7.35 32.64 17.20
N PHE A 5 6.63 31.91 18.04
CA PHE A 5 6.30 30.52 17.81
C PHE A 5 5.31 30.39 16.64
N LEU A 6 4.25 31.19 16.63
CA LEU A 6 3.24 31.22 15.56
C LEU A 6 3.84 31.66 14.23
N LEU A 7 4.71 32.67 14.22
CA LEU A 7 5.43 33.10 13.03
C LEU A 7 6.33 31.99 12.45
N ARG A 8 7.04 31.24 13.29
CA ARG A 8 7.84 30.08 12.84
C ARG A 8 6.97 29.00 12.23
N ARG A 9 5.83 28.66 12.83
CA ARG A 9 4.89 27.68 12.27
C ARG A 9 4.35 28.14 10.93
N SER A 10 3.92 29.41 10.83
CA SER A 10 3.42 29.98 9.58
C SER A 10 4.48 29.94 8.47
N ARG A 11 5.73 30.30 8.78
CA ARG A 11 6.83 30.20 7.78
C ARG A 11 7.05 28.77 7.32
N ARG A 12 7.16 27.79 8.23
CA ARG A 12 7.31 26.37 7.88
C ARG A 12 6.15 25.88 7.01
N PHE A 13 4.93 26.23 7.35
CA PHE A 13 3.76 25.90 6.55
C PHE A 13 3.86 26.48 5.14
N THR A 14 4.21 27.76 5.00
CA THR A 14 4.34 28.43 3.70
C THR A 14 5.49 27.85 2.86
N GLU A 15 6.61 27.54 3.49
CA GLU A 15 7.77 26.90 2.84
C GLU A 15 7.41 25.51 2.33
N GLU A 16 6.76 24.68 3.15
CA GLU A 16 6.36 23.32 2.76
C GLU A 16 5.27 23.34 1.68
N MET A 17 4.30 24.24 1.79
CA MET A 17 3.30 24.45 0.74
C MET A 17 3.95 24.82 -0.59
N ARG A 18 4.92 25.73 -0.58
CA ARG A 18 5.66 26.12 -1.79
C ARG A 18 6.44 24.94 -2.35
N ARG A 19 7.16 24.19 -1.51
CA ARG A 19 7.89 22.98 -1.92
C ARG A 19 6.99 22.00 -2.64
N ILE A 20 5.85 21.64 -2.02
CA ILE A 20 4.89 20.69 -2.58
C ILE A 20 4.31 21.20 -3.90
N THR A 21 3.87 22.46 -3.96
CA THR A 21 3.22 22.99 -5.15
C THR A 21 4.20 23.20 -6.31
N THR A 22 5.46 23.51 -6.01
CA THR A 22 6.50 23.59 -7.04
C THR A 22 6.85 22.20 -7.59
N GLN A 23 6.99 21.21 -6.73
CA GLN A 23 7.39 19.85 -7.12
C GLN A 23 6.24 19.07 -7.81
N TYR A 24 4.99 19.25 -7.35
CA TYR A 24 3.84 18.43 -7.74
C TYR A 24 2.70 19.24 -8.37
N CYS A 25 2.93 20.49 -8.73
CA CYS A 25 1.98 21.42 -9.33
C CYS A 25 0.80 21.81 -8.42
N SER A 26 0.34 20.97 -7.51
CA SER A 26 -0.76 21.27 -6.58
C SER A 26 -0.79 20.30 -5.39
N LEU A 27 -1.45 20.70 -4.30
CA LEU A 27 -1.73 19.81 -3.17
C LEU A 27 -2.55 18.59 -3.57
N ARG A 28 -3.48 18.77 -4.51
CA ARG A 28 -4.31 17.67 -5.02
C ARG A 28 -3.46 16.65 -5.75
N ALA A 29 -2.52 17.09 -6.57
CA ALA A 29 -1.58 16.19 -7.25
C ALA A 29 -0.70 15.44 -6.25
N TYR A 30 -0.19 16.14 -5.23
CA TYR A 30 0.57 15.54 -4.14
C TYR A 30 -0.24 14.50 -3.35
N ALA A 31 -1.48 14.82 -2.98
CA ALA A 31 -2.37 13.90 -2.26
C ALA A 31 -2.72 12.63 -3.09
N ASN A 32 -2.61 12.70 -4.41
CA ASN A 32 -2.87 11.58 -5.31
C ASN A 32 -1.58 10.85 -5.77
N LEU A 33 -0.44 11.06 -5.13
CA LEU A 33 0.82 10.36 -5.50
C LEU A 33 0.70 8.83 -5.43
N HIS A 34 -0.18 8.29 -4.60
CA HIS A 34 -0.48 6.86 -4.55
C HIS A 34 -0.89 6.30 -5.93
N SER A 35 -1.44 7.11 -6.83
CA SER A 35 -1.77 6.69 -8.19
C SER A 35 -0.55 6.51 -9.11
N SER A 36 0.64 6.96 -8.67
CA SER A 36 1.90 6.85 -9.41
C SER A 36 2.97 6.07 -8.66
N LEU A 37 2.77 5.82 -7.36
CA LEU A 37 3.63 4.99 -6.51
C LEU A 37 3.15 3.54 -6.52
N GLY A 38 4.03 2.60 -6.22
CA GLY A 38 3.79 1.17 -6.37
C GLY A 38 3.96 0.67 -7.81
N PRO A 39 3.57 -0.58 -8.09
CA PRO A 39 3.69 -1.20 -9.41
C PRO A 39 2.57 -0.77 -10.35
N HIS A 40 2.92 -0.26 -11.53
CA HIS A 40 1.97 0.12 -12.58
C HIS A 40 2.41 -0.42 -13.93
N ARG A 41 1.48 -0.96 -14.73
CA ARG A 41 1.69 -1.19 -16.15
C ARG A 41 1.57 0.14 -16.88
N VAL A 42 2.60 0.51 -17.62
CA VAL A 42 2.67 1.77 -18.37
C VAL A 42 3.28 1.54 -19.75
N ARG A 43 3.04 2.47 -20.68
CA ARG A 43 3.80 2.55 -21.93
C ARG A 43 4.95 3.51 -21.74
N ASN A 44 6.15 3.08 -22.15
CA ASN A 44 7.32 3.96 -22.14
C ASN A 44 7.27 4.96 -23.30
N SER A 45 8.25 5.85 -23.38
CA SER A 45 8.34 6.86 -24.44
C SER A 45 8.45 6.28 -25.86
N LYS A 46 8.80 5.01 -26.01
CA LYS A 46 8.86 4.28 -27.27
C LYS A 46 7.58 3.51 -27.60
N GLY A 47 6.51 3.68 -26.80
CA GLY A 47 5.23 2.99 -26.98
C GLY A 47 5.24 1.52 -26.54
N VAL A 48 6.30 1.04 -25.89
CA VAL A 48 6.44 -0.34 -25.40
C VAL A 48 5.86 -0.47 -24.01
N ASP A 49 5.04 -1.48 -23.78
CA ASP A 49 4.48 -1.80 -22.46
C ASP A 49 5.60 -2.25 -21.52
N CYS A 50 5.55 -1.78 -20.28
CA CYS A 50 6.51 -2.12 -19.25
C CYS A 50 5.87 -1.97 -17.86
N TRP A 51 6.53 -2.57 -16.87
CA TRP A 51 6.27 -2.28 -15.47
C TRP A 51 7.08 -1.07 -15.04
N ARG A 52 6.43 -0.08 -14.44
CA ARG A 52 7.07 1.01 -13.70
C ARG A 52 6.69 0.87 -12.24
N TRP A 53 7.70 0.69 -11.40
CA TRP A 53 7.53 0.62 -9.95
C TRP A 53 8.20 1.80 -9.29
N ARG A 54 7.49 2.49 -8.40
CA ARG A 54 8.00 3.63 -7.64
C ARG A 54 7.73 3.45 -6.16
N GLU A 55 8.74 3.72 -5.33
CA GLU A 55 8.63 3.73 -3.88
C GLU A 55 9.22 5.03 -3.33
N TYR A 56 8.56 5.62 -2.35
CA TYR A 56 9.07 6.80 -1.65
C TYR A 56 9.87 6.36 -0.42
N MET A 57 11.18 6.44 -0.48
CA MET A 57 12.11 5.99 0.55
C MET A 57 13.30 6.96 0.68
N PRO A 58 13.07 8.21 1.11
CA PRO A 58 14.10 9.26 1.07
C PRO A 58 15.35 8.92 1.88
N GLN A 59 15.22 8.07 2.91
CA GLN A 59 16.32 7.65 3.78
C GLN A 59 17.04 6.38 3.34
N ALA A 60 16.56 5.70 2.29
CA ALA A 60 17.21 4.49 1.80
C ALA A 60 18.47 4.81 0.99
N GLY A 61 19.52 4.02 1.16
CA GLY A 61 20.73 4.07 0.34
C GLY A 61 20.58 3.32 -0.98
N ALA A 62 19.96 2.14 -0.94
CA ALA A 62 19.65 1.34 -2.12
C ALA A 62 18.42 0.46 -1.88
N VAL A 63 17.69 0.15 -2.95
CA VAL A 63 16.48 -0.67 -2.92
C VAL A 63 16.51 -1.68 -4.06
N TRP A 64 16.09 -2.90 -3.78
CA TRP A 64 15.91 -3.97 -4.77
C TRP A 64 14.50 -4.55 -4.64
N LEU A 65 13.89 -4.87 -5.75
CA LEU A 65 12.75 -5.76 -5.82
C LEU A 65 13.27 -7.20 -5.80
N THR A 66 12.70 -8.02 -4.95
CA THR A 66 12.95 -9.47 -4.94
C THR A 66 11.62 -10.20 -5.14
N THR A 67 11.67 -11.29 -5.90
CA THR A 67 10.48 -12.05 -6.28
C THR A 67 10.71 -13.53 -6.02
N ASP A 68 9.65 -14.31 -5.91
CA ASP A 68 9.70 -15.76 -5.85
C ASP A 68 10.42 -16.38 -7.06
N LYS A 69 10.23 -15.83 -8.26
CA LYS A 69 10.92 -16.24 -9.49
C LYS A 69 12.45 -16.11 -9.39
N LEU A 70 12.93 -15.22 -8.54
CA LEU A 70 14.35 -15.01 -8.25
C LEU A 70 14.78 -15.62 -6.91
N ASN A 71 13.98 -16.53 -6.34
CA ASN A 71 14.20 -17.11 -5.01
C ASN A 71 14.46 -16.02 -3.94
N PHE A 72 13.82 -14.88 -4.07
CA PHE A 72 14.00 -13.70 -3.22
C PHE A 72 15.44 -13.18 -3.11
N GLN A 73 16.27 -13.50 -4.11
CA GLN A 73 17.65 -13.01 -4.21
C GLN A 73 17.69 -11.63 -4.86
N ARG A 74 18.66 -10.82 -4.45
CA ARG A 74 18.93 -9.51 -5.06
C ARG A 74 19.57 -9.71 -6.42
N HIS A 75 19.00 -9.08 -7.45
CA HIS A 75 19.54 -9.11 -8.81
C HIS A 75 19.77 -7.68 -9.30
N ALA A 76 20.84 -7.47 -10.09
CA ALA A 76 21.20 -6.15 -10.59
C ALA A 76 20.08 -5.51 -11.44
N SER A 77 19.39 -6.32 -12.27
CA SER A 77 18.27 -5.87 -13.11
C SER A 77 17.03 -5.43 -12.31
N HIS A 78 16.94 -5.80 -11.03
CA HIS A 78 15.83 -5.47 -10.13
C HIS A 78 16.21 -4.44 -9.09
N ARG A 79 17.33 -3.73 -9.30
CA ARG A 79 17.74 -2.60 -8.47
C ARG A 79 17.01 -1.33 -8.90
N PHE A 80 16.38 -0.66 -7.94
CA PHE A 80 15.75 0.65 -8.16
C PHE A 80 16.80 1.73 -8.37
N ARG A 81 16.51 2.65 -9.29
CA ARG A 81 17.25 3.88 -9.48
C ARG A 81 16.68 4.97 -8.54
N ARG A 82 17.54 5.60 -7.75
CA ARG A 82 17.15 6.74 -6.92
C ARG A 82 16.94 7.97 -7.78
N ARG A 83 15.86 8.70 -7.51
CA ARG A 83 15.53 10.01 -8.07
C ARG A 83 15.83 11.12 -7.03
N GLU A 84 15.86 12.37 -7.47
CA GLU A 84 16.18 13.52 -6.61
C GLU A 84 15.13 13.78 -5.53
N ASP A 85 13.88 13.42 -5.79
CA ASP A 85 12.73 13.61 -4.91
C ASP A 85 12.59 12.55 -3.78
N GLY A 86 13.59 11.68 -3.62
CA GLY A 86 13.54 10.57 -2.65
C GLY A 86 12.70 9.37 -3.11
N ILE A 87 12.22 9.39 -4.34
CA ILE A 87 11.57 8.27 -4.99
C ILE A 87 12.63 7.33 -5.57
N PHE A 88 12.41 6.05 -5.42
CA PHE A 88 13.13 4.98 -6.08
C PHE A 88 12.26 4.43 -7.20
N GLU A 89 12.81 4.34 -8.42
CA GLU A 89 12.10 3.90 -9.61
C GLU A 89 12.76 2.69 -10.23
N LEU A 90 11.96 1.69 -10.60
CA LEU A 90 12.36 0.49 -11.32
C LEU A 90 11.49 0.36 -12.57
N ILE A 91 12.12 0.08 -13.70
CA ILE A 91 11.44 -0.25 -14.95
C ILE A 91 11.79 -1.69 -15.31
N LEU A 92 10.78 -2.52 -15.53
CA LEU A 92 10.95 -3.91 -15.90
C LEU A 92 10.18 -4.23 -17.20
N PRO A 93 10.59 -5.27 -17.94
CA PRO A 93 9.83 -5.80 -19.08
C PRO A 93 8.39 -6.19 -18.67
N PRO A 94 7.45 -6.23 -19.62
CA PRO A 94 6.04 -6.50 -19.33
C PRO A 94 5.77 -7.88 -18.76
N ASP A 95 6.63 -8.86 -19.06
CA ASP A 95 6.59 -10.25 -18.63
C ASP A 95 7.36 -10.53 -17.33
N ALA A 96 8.11 -9.54 -16.81
CA ALA A 96 8.89 -9.71 -15.58
C ALA A 96 8.04 -10.00 -14.35
N LEU A 97 6.82 -9.45 -14.30
CA LEU A 97 5.87 -9.63 -13.21
C LEU A 97 4.52 -10.07 -13.76
N THR A 98 3.94 -11.09 -13.12
CA THR A 98 2.62 -11.64 -13.46
C THR A 98 1.67 -11.56 -12.27
N HIS A 99 0.37 -11.69 -12.53
CA HIS A 99 -0.64 -11.73 -11.47
C HIS A 99 -0.34 -12.86 -10.48
N GLY A 100 -0.26 -12.52 -9.20
CA GLY A 100 -0.03 -13.47 -8.14
C GLY A 100 1.44 -13.72 -7.78
N ASP A 101 2.42 -13.18 -8.51
CA ASP A 101 3.83 -13.29 -8.12
C ASP A 101 4.06 -12.71 -6.73
N TYR A 102 4.85 -13.38 -5.90
CA TYR A 102 5.28 -12.87 -4.60
C TYR A 102 6.42 -11.89 -4.75
N VAL A 103 6.33 -10.78 -4.06
CA VAL A 103 7.30 -9.68 -4.16
C VAL A 103 7.60 -9.08 -2.80
N GLU A 104 8.85 -8.67 -2.64
CA GLU A 104 9.36 -7.95 -1.47
C GLU A 104 10.37 -6.90 -1.88
N LEU A 105 10.63 -5.98 -0.98
CA LEU A 105 11.73 -5.03 -1.12
C LEU A 105 12.88 -5.41 -0.18
N ARG A 106 14.10 -5.30 -0.68
CA ARG A 106 15.33 -5.31 0.11
C ARG A 106 15.86 -3.90 0.17
N VAL A 107 15.82 -3.30 1.35
CA VAL A 107 16.19 -1.89 1.58
C VAL A 107 17.49 -1.82 2.34
N GLN A 108 18.52 -1.27 1.70
CA GLN A 108 19.78 -0.95 2.33
C GLN A 108 19.71 0.47 2.88
N LEU A 109 19.93 0.63 4.18
CA LEU A 109 20.09 1.95 4.78
C LEU A 109 21.49 2.51 4.47
N PRO A 110 21.65 3.83 4.36
CA PRO A 110 22.98 4.42 4.27
C PRO A 110 23.74 4.12 5.57
N VAL A 111 24.97 3.69 5.43
CA VAL A 111 25.88 3.56 6.56
C VAL A 111 26.37 4.97 6.90
N ALA A 112 26.13 5.41 8.12
CA ALA A 112 26.73 6.65 8.60
C ALA A 112 28.27 6.49 8.57
N PRO A 113 29.02 7.47 8.07
CA PRO A 113 30.47 7.43 8.18
C PRO A 113 30.81 7.43 9.67
N ASP A 114 31.30 6.31 10.17
CA ASP A 114 31.88 6.27 11.49
C ASP A 114 33.22 7.03 11.40
N SER A 115 33.28 8.15 12.09
CA SER A 115 34.44 9.05 12.08
C SER A 115 35.71 8.45 12.74
N SER A 116 35.59 7.28 13.38
CA SER A 116 36.68 6.66 14.13
C SER A 116 37.33 5.46 13.43
N ASP A 117 36.66 4.81 12.46
CA ASP A 117 37.21 3.64 11.76
C ASP A 117 36.58 3.46 10.36
N PRO A 118 37.29 3.91 9.28
CA PRO A 118 36.80 3.77 7.91
C PRO A 118 36.59 2.31 7.46
N ASP A 119 37.23 1.33 8.08
CA ASP A 119 37.11 -0.08 7.73
C ASP A 119 35.91 -0.75 8.41
N LYS A 120 35.49 -0.29 9.59
CA LYS A 120 34.25 -0.73 10.23
C LYS A 120 32.99 -0.24 9.52
N CYS A 121 33.10 0.84 8.77
CA CYS A 121 32.02 1.36 7.92
C CYS A 121 31.57 0.36 6.81
N ARG A 122 32.31 -0.70 6.55
CA ARG A 122 32.05 -1.72 5.52
C ARG A 122 31.30 -2.96 6.01
N MET A 123 31.05 -3.12 7.30
CA MET A 123 30.15 -4.19 7.77
C MET A 123 28.71 -3.77 7.50
N SER A 124 28.27 -4.06 6.29
CA SER A 124 26.92 -3.80 5.83
C SER A 124 25.91 -4.54 6.71
N VAL A 125 25.12 -3.78 7.45
CA VAL A 125 23.89 -4.32 8.01
C VAL A 125 23.12 -4.98 6.87
N PRO A 126 22.67 -6.24 7.02
CA PRO A 126 21.94 -6.92 5.96
C PRO A 126 20.74 -6.06 5.52
N PRO A 127 20.42 -6.01 4.22
CA PRO A 127 19.29 -5.24 3.76
C PRO A 127 18.00 -5.65 4.46
N LEU A 128 17.23 -4.67 4.90
CA LEU A 128 15.96 -4.89 5.58
C LEU A 128 14.93 -5.44 4.57
N ARG A 129 14.24 -6.49 4.95
CA ARG A 129 13.05 -6.98 4.24
C ARG A 129 11.87 -6.05 4.50
N ARG A 130 11.16 -5.63 3.46
CA ARG A 130 9.98 -4.76 3.57
C ARG A 130 8.90 -5.20 2.60
N VAL A 131 7.66 -5.13 3.04
CA VAL A 131 6.49 -5.18 2.16
C VAL A 131 6.40 -3.84 1.44
N PRO A 132 6.16 -3.80 0.11
CA PRO A 132 5.96 -2.56 -0.62
C PRO A 132 4.79 -1.75 -0.04
N ALA A 133 5.01 -0.44 0.18
CA ALA A 133 4.03 0.40 0.86
C ALA A 133 2.70 0.54 0.10
N PHE A 134 2.75 0.45 -1.23
CA PHE A 134 1.59 0.59 -2.13
C PHE A 134 1.10 -0.75 -2.70
N ALA A 135 1.43 -1.86 -2.03
CA ALA A 135 0.91 -3.16 -2.41
C ALA A 135 -0.62 -3.20 -2.30
N GLN A 136 -1.27 -3.71 -3.34
CA GLN A 136 -2.73 -3.88 -3.40
C GLN A 136 -3.20 -5.26 -2.93
N TRP A 137 -2.28 -6.18 -2.75
CA TRP A 137 -2.52 -7.53 -2.26
C TRP A 137 -1.36 -7.93 -1.35
N VAL A 138 -1.67 -8.24 -0.11
CA VAL A 138 -0.71 -8.63 0.92
C VAL A 138 -1.23 -9.88 1.60
N GLU A 139 -0.37 -10.86 1.78
CA GLU A 139 -0.69 -12.11 2.46
C GLU A 139 0.29 -12.39 3.58
N GLN A 140 -0.19 -13.05 4.61
CA GLN A 140 0.65 -13.62 5.65
C GLN A 140 1.41 -14.81 5.09
N ASP A 141 2.70 -14.91 5.38
CA ASP A 141 3.51 -16.05 4.99
C ASP A 141 2.99 -17.32 5.69
N LYS A 142 2.75 -18.38 4.91
CA LYS A 142 2.18 -19.63 5.44
C LYS A 142 3.17 -20.42 6.27
N VAL A 143 4.46 -20.24 6.06
CA VAL A 143 5.53 -20.94 6.75
C VAL A 143 6.02 -20.16 7.96
N VAL A 144 6.11 -18.82 7.82
CA VAL A 144 6.55 -17.93 8.88
C VAL A 144 5.43 -16.90 9.15
N PRO A 145 4.47 -17.20 10.03
CA PRO A 145 3.26 -16.39 10.25
C PRO A 145 3.53 -14.96 10.74
N THR A 146 4.73 -14.67 11.24
CA THR A 146 5.14 -13.31 11.60
C THR A 146 5.58 -12.47 10.42
N GLN A 147 5.68 -13.05 9.24
CA GLN A 147 6.10 -12.39 8.01
C GLN A 147 4.93 -12.18 7.07
N TRP A 148 5.01 -11.08 6.31
CA TRP A 148 4.04 -10.70 5.31
C TRP A 148 4.73 -10.50 3.98
N CYS A 149 4.06 -10.91 2.90
CA CYS A 149 4.52 -10.76 1.53
C CYS A 149 3.47 -9.98 0.73
N ALA A 150 3.92 -9.18 -0.20
CA ALA A 150 3.02 -8.63 -1.20
C ALA A 150 2.91 -9.58 -2.39
N ARG A 151 1.77 -9.48 -3.09
CA ARG A 151 1.57 -10.15 -4.39
C ARG A 151 1.21 -9.13 -5.45
N ILE A 152 1.58 -9.42 -6.67
CA ILE A 152 1.26 -8.58 -7.83
C ILE A 152 -0.22 -8.71 -8.15
N TRP A 153 -0.94 -7.59 -8.09
CA TRP A 153 -2.33 -7.51 -8.54
C TRP A 153 -2.39 -7.05 -9.99
N ALA A 154 -2.52 -7.98 -10.91
CA ALA A 154 -2.61 -7.72 -12.35
C ALA A 154 -3.48 -8.76 -13.04
N PRO A 155 -4.77 -8.89 -12.67
CA PRO A 155 -5.66 -9.88 -13.26
C PRO A 155 -5.84 -9.58 -14.76
N GLU A 156 -5.99 -10.62 -15.56
CA GLU A 156 -6.27 -10.50 -17.00
C GLU A 156 -7.54 -9.70 -17.28
N LYS A 157 -8.54 -9.89 -16.44
CA LYS A 157 -9.81 -9.16 -16.53
C LYS A 157 -10.00 -8.32 -15.27
N SER A 158 -10.03 -7.02 -15.43
CA SER A 158 -10.40 -6.11 -14.34
C SER A 158 -11.86 -6.31 -13.95
N TYR A 159 -12.14 -6.19 -12.65
CA TYR A 159 -13.52 -6.21 -12.15
C TYR A 159 -14.33 -5.08 -12.79
N ARG A 160 -15.52 -5.41 -13.26
CA ARG A 160 -16.48 -4.42 -13.77
C ARG A 160 -17.71 -4.39 -12.89
N PHE A 161 -18.05 -3.20 -12.41
CA PHE A 161 -19.28 -3.00 -11.65
C PHE A 161 -20.49 -3.34 -12.51
N ARG A 162 -21.41 -4.17 -11.98
CA ARG A 162 -22.65 -4.54 -12.66
C ARG A 162 -23.65 -3.40 -12.70
N HIS A 163 -23.58 -2.49 -11.73
CA HIS A 163 -24.51 -1.38 -11.56
C HIS A 163 -23.77 -0.04 -11.69
N ARG A 164 -24.48 0.94 -12.22
CA ARG A 164 -23.97 2.32 -12.25
C ARG A 164 -23.82 2.86 -10.82
N ARG A 165 -22.87 3.73 -10.63
CA ARG A 165 -22.72 4.45 -9.36
C ARG A 165 -24.03 5.19 -9.06
N PRO A 166 -24.67 4.97 -7.90
CA PRO A 166 -25.89 5.68 -7.53
C PRO A 166 -25.61 7.16 -7.30
N ARG A 167 -26.63 7.99 -7.46
CA ARG A 167 -26.53 9.39 -7.05
C ARG A 167 -26.40 9.46 -5.52
N ALA A 168 -25.55 10.36 -5.03
CA ALA A 168 -25.44 10.60 -3.61
C ALA A 168 -26.81 11.10 -3.07
N PRO A 169 -27.33 10.53 -1.98
CA PRO A 169 -28.58 11.01 -1.38
C PRO A 169 -28.36 12.41 -0.78
N VAL A 170 -29.38 13.26 -0.86
CA VAL A 170 -29.34 14.61 -0.28
C VAL A 170 -29.24 14.53 1.26
N PHE A 171 -29.95 13.60 1.86
CA PHE A 171 -29.91 13.30 3.29
C PHE A 171 -29.47 11.84 3.50
N PRO A 172 -28.16 11.60 3.67
CA PRO A 172 -27.66 10.25 3.85
C PRO A 172 -28.06 9.70 5.23
N ARG A 173 -28.62 8.49 5.23
CA ARG A 173 -28.74 7.66 6.43
C ARG A 173 -27.64 6.62 6.35
N ILE A 174 -26.63 6.73 7.19
CA ILE A 174 -25.42 5.93 7.12
C ILE A 174 -25.48 4.82 8.16
N TYR A 175 -25.26 3.59 7.72
CA TYR A 175 -25.04 2.43 8.58
C TYR A 175 -23.55 2.16 8.64
N GLU A 176 -22.97 2.22 9.83
CA GLU A 176 -21.58 1.83 10.02
C GLU A 176 -21.50 0.34 10.34
N ALA A 177 -20.67 -0.40 9.59
CA ALA A 177 -20.57 -1.85 9.69
C ALA A 177 -19.12 -2.34 9.63
N HIS A 178 -18.83 -3.37 10.40
CA HIS A 178 -17.58 -4.12 10.32
C HIS A 178 -17.87 -5.47 9.66
N VAL A 179 -17.35 -5.72 8.44
CA VAL A 179 -17.67 -6.91 7.65
C VAL A 179 -17.49 -8.21 8.44
N GLY A 180 -16.33 -8.37 9.08
CA GLY A 180 -16.01 -9.59 9.82
C GLY A 180 -16.82 -9.82 11.09
N MET A 181 -17.52 -8.78 11.61
CA MET A 181 -18.28 -8.87 12.86
C MET A 181 -19.79 -8.98 12.65
N THR A 182 -20.29 -8.71 11.46
CA THR A 182 -21.73 -8.69 11.17
C THR A 182 -22.34 -10.09 11.05
N GLN A 183 -21.52 -11.07 10.79
CA GLN A 183 -21.90 -12.49 10.83
C GLN A 183 -20.78 -13.31 11.45
N SER A 184 -21.11 -14.05 12.51
CA SER A 184 -20.30 -15.17 12.97
C SER A 184 -21.05 -16.45 12.59
N SER A 185 -20.51 -17.25 11.69
CA SER A 185 -21.00 -18.61 11.57
C SER A 185 -20.37 -19.41 12.69
N LEU A 186 -21.18 -20.08 13.48
CA LEU A 186 -20.75 -21.17 14.39
C LEU A 186 -20.32 -22.38 13.53
N ALA A 187 -19.52 -22.18 12.52
CA ALA A 187 -18.97 -23.26 11.72
C ALA A 187 -17.97 -24.03 12.59
N HIS A 188 -18.21 -25.30 12.69
CA HIS A 188 -17.42 -26.31 13.37
C HIS A 188 -15.94 -25.96 13.50
N HIS A 189 -15.45 -25.78 14.75
CA HIS A 189 -14.04 -25.66 15.14
C HIS A 189 -13.28 -24.38 14.81
N GLY A 190 -13.79 -23.23 15.15
CA GLY A 190 -13.01 -21.98 15.14
C GLY A 190 -13.83 -20.73 14.93
N GLU A 191 -13.31 -19.60 15.38
CA GLU A 191 -13.90 -18.29 15.16
C GLU A 191 -13.91 -18.00 13.65
N SER A 192 -15.06 -18.13 12.96
CA SER A 192 -15.17 -17.72 11.57
C SER A 192 -15.48 -16.24 11.49
N VAL A 193 -14.61 -15.52 10.83
CA VAL A 193 -14.78 -14.10 10.51
C VAL A 193 -15.65 -13.98 9.27
N GLY A 194 -16.71 -13.14 9.29
CA GLY A 194 -17.58 -12.92 8.15
C GLY A 194 -16.85 -12.43 6.91
N SER A 195 -17.21 -12.97 5.74
CA SER A 195 -16.62 -12.59 4.46
C SER A 195 -17.35 -11.42 3.80
N TYR A 196 -16.69 -10.74 2.85
CA TYR A 196 -17.33 -9.72 2.01
C TYR A 196 -18.51 -10.28 1.21
N GLU A 197 -18.40 -11.53 0.77
CA GLU A 197 -19.47 -12.18 0.02
C GLU A 197 -20.71 -12.45 0.87
N GLU A 198 -20.53 -12.98 2.09
CA GLU A 198 -21.62 -13.17 3.06
C GLU A 198 -22.25 -11.85 3.46
N PHE A 199 -21.44 -10.82 3.73
CA PHE A 199 -21.89 -9.49 4.04
C PHE A 199 -22.78 -8.93 2.91
N SER A 200 -22.31 -9.04 1.67
CA SER A 200 -23.05 -8.53 0.51
C SER A 200 -24.36 -9.28 0.27
N ARG A 201 -24.38 -10.59 0.54
CA ARG A 201 -25.55 -11.46 0.29
C ARG A 201 -26.59 -11.35 1.39
N SER A 202 -26.20 -11.24 2.64
CA SER A 202 -27.10 -11.38 3.80
C SER A 202 -27.31 -10.09 4.57
N ILE A 203 -26.28 -9.23 4.70
CA ILE A 203 -26.34 -8.05 5.55
C ILE A 203 -26.78 -6.80 4.77
N LEU A 204 -26.23 -6.56 3.58
CA LEU A 204 -26.60 -5.39 2.78
C LEU A 204 -28.10 -5.31 2.46
N PRO A 205 -28.81 -6.41 2.11
CA PRO A 205 -30.26 -6.37 1.90
C PRO A 205 -31.05 -5.94 3.14
N ARG A 206 -30.62 -6.36 4.34
CA ARG A 206 -31.24 -5.97 5.62
C ARG A 206 -31.05 -4.48 5.89
N ILE A 207 -29.80 -3.99 5.78
CA ILE A 207 -29.47 -2.56 5.94
C ILE A 207 -30.33 -1.69 5.00
N LYS A 208 -30.51 -2.14 3.75
CA LYS A 208 -31.36 -1.48 2.77
C LYS A 208 -32.84 -1.52 3.17
N ALA A 209 -33.36 -2.66 3.64
CA ALA A 209 -34.74 -2.81 4.09
C ALA A 209 -35.05 -1.89 5.29
N ASP A 210 -34.09 -1.70 6.18
CA ASP A 210 -34.18 -0.80 7.33
C ASP A 210 -34.10 0.70 6.91
N GLY A 211 -33.96 0.96 5.60
CA GLY A 211 -34.07 2.30 5.02
C GLY A 211 -32.76 3.10 5.05
N TYR A 212 -31.63 2.51 5.33
CA TYR A 212 -30.32 3.16 5.18
C TYR A 212 -29.98 3.35 3.70
N THR A 213 -29.29 4.47 3.40
CA THR A 213 -28.97 4.87 2.03
C THR A 213 -27.48 4.79 1.72
N ALA A 214 -26.66 4.61 2.74
CA ALA A 214 -25.21 4.47 2.64
C ALA A 214 -24.70 3.50 3.71
N VAL A 215 -23.58 2.81 3.40
CA VAL A 215 -22.85 1.97 4.35
C VAL A 215 -21.44 2.51 4.47
N GLN A 216 -20.99 2.71 5.71
CA GLN A 216 -19.59 3.00 6.04
C GLN A 216 -18.94 1.73 6.55
N LEU A 217 -17.96 1.22 5.83
CA LEU A 217 -17.27 -0.02 6.21
C LEU A 217 -16.05 0.30 7.07
N MET A 218 -15.93 -0.42 8.20
CA MET A 218 -14.77 -0.43 9.08
C MET A 218 -13.85 -1.60 8.76
N GLY A 219 -12.56 -1.48 9.11
CA GLY A 219 -11.60 -2.59 9.09
C GLY A 219 -11.36 -3.19 7.70
N ILE A 220 -11.49 -2.38 6.63
CA ILE A 220 -11.34 -2.85 5.25
C ILE A 220 -9.89 -2.94 4.79
N LEU A 221 -8.94 -2.37 5.52
CA LEU A 221 -7.51 -2.47 5.22
C LEU A 221 -6.95 -3.77 5.80
N GLU A 222 -5.97 -4.37 5.12
CA GLU A 222 -5.38 -5.63 5.58
C GLU A 222 -4.72 -5.48 6.95
N HIS A 223 -5.00 -6.42 7.84
CA HIS A 223 -4.54 -6.41 9.21
C HIS A 223 -4.30 -7.84 9.74
N PRO A 224 -3.23 -8.07 10.51
CA PRO A 224 -2.80 -9.40 10.93
C PRO A 224 -3.66 -9.99 12.04
N LEU A 225 -4.28 -9.14 12.86
CA LEU A 225 -5.01 -9.54 14.05
C LEU A 225 -6.49 -9.14 13.93
N TYR A 226 -7.36 -10.09 13.67
CA TYR A 226 -8.80 -9.84 13.54
C TYR A 226 -9.41 -9.25 14.82
N ARG A 227 -8.90 -9.61 16.00
CA ARG A 227 -9.32 -9.01 17.28
C ARG A 227 -9.03 -7.51 17.40
N SER A 228 -8.19 -6.96 16.52
CA SER A 228 -7.95 -5.51 16.44
C SER A 228 -9.07 -4.74 15.73
N PHE A 229 -10.06 -5.42 15.16
CA PHE A 229 -11.14 -4.83 14.35
C PHE A 229 -10.63 -3.98 13.18
N GLY A 230 -9.42 -4.26 12.68
CA GLY A 230 -8.78 -3.50 11.62
C GLY A 230 -8.03 -2.25 12.08
N TYR A 231 -7.86 -2.01 13.38
CA TYR A 231 -7.07 -0.87 13.88
C TYR A 231 -5.55 -1.10 13.83
N GLN A 232 -5.09 -2.35 13.68
CA GLN A 232 -3.66 -2.69 13.52
C GLN A 232 -3.36 -3.00 12.04
N VAL A 233 -3.39 -1.99 11.20
CA VAL A 233 -3.23 -2.11 9.75
C VAL A 233 -1.82 -2.59 9.38
N SER A 234 -1.71 -3.63 8.54
CA SER A 234 -0.45 -4.10 7.96
C SER A 234 -0.16 -3.46 6.60
N SER A 235 -1.18 -3.11 5.83
CA SER A 235 -1.04 -2.43 4.54
C SER A 235 -2.18 -1.46 4.29
N TYR A 236 -1.84 -0.21 3.93
CA TYR A 236 -2.83 0.87 3.72
C TYR A 236 -3.51 0.82 2.35
N PHE A 237 -3.00 0.04 1.41
CA PHE A 237 -3.51 -0.03 0.03
C PHE A 237 -4.02 -1.42 -0.35
N ALA A 238 -3.86 -2.41 0.51
CA ALA A 238 -4.43 -3.73 0.34
C ALA A 238 -5.74 -3.87 1.12
N PRO A 239 -6.83 -4.31 0.51
CA PRO A 239 -8.04 -4.68 1.23
C PRO A 239 -7.79 -5.92 2.10
N SER A 240 -8.57 -6.05 3.18
CA SER A 240 -8.51 -7.24 4.02
C SER A 240 -8.90 -8.49 3.22
N SER A 241 -8.30 -9.62 3.55
CA SER A 241 -8.44 -10.92 2.85
C SER A 241 -9.70 -11.71 3.23
N ARG A 242 -10.76 -11.06 3.71
CA ARG A 242 -12.04 -11.66 4.15
C ARG A 242 -12.94 -12.11 3.05
#